data_7f4db4fe547ddd6fd19e53a4e3bc214e
#
_entry.id   7f4db4fe547ddd6fd19e53a4e3bc214e
#
_cell.length_a   1.000
_cell.length_b   1.000
_cell.length_c   1.000
_cell.angle_alpha   90.00
_cell.angle_beta   90.00
_cell.angle_gamma   90.00
#
_symmetry.space_group_name_H-M   'P 1'
#
loop_
_entity.id
_entity.type
_entity.pdbx_description
1 polymer ?
#
loop_
_entity_poly.entity_id
_entity_poly.type
_entity_poly.pdbx_seq_one_letter_code
_entity_poly.pdbx_strand_id
1 'polypeptide(L)'
;MFKKLIRYSNKIFDLFTIIALITDRRIRSQIPTVKIITAVIIMYFTNQGSLHGLSQEIAYKRLKGFLPSVSTIARSADSMDIGSIREVGQSIYKKARAAKMLAPCHGMWVGVVDDHEQATSSYCKCKYCKSRTVTRKDGVKDIQFYHQFVAFILAGPKVSFILDIEPVLPGEGEISSAYRLIERVCRNYPRAFSIVIGDGLYLKETVFKLLKAHRKYAIAVLKEERRQLFEEADRLSLLSEPKVYRKGRTYYRVWDHSISGCWDGYGRGVRVIVSEEATPVRAHSKDGKSFEEKVNRANRMWVTNLPRSEDPGSLKNTVSICHSRWQIENQCFNETVNIWSADHVYRHSKNAITAFLLLLFICVNIVGIFRIRNIKDRSIKTKIYLIRLVRSGFHTARKPLPTIPPIPI
;
A
#
# COMPACT_ATOMS: atom_id res chain seq x y z
N MET A 1 -11.62 5.04 -23.32
CA MET A 1 -11.31 4.26 -22.11
C MET A 1 -11.98 4.83 -20.87
N PHE A 2 -11.97 6.14 -20.65
CA PHE A 2 -12.57 6.81 -19.47
C PHE A 2 -14.02 6.37 -19.18
N LYS A 3 -14.94 6.50 -20.17
CA LYS A 3 -16.33 6.06 -20.02
C LYS A 3 -16.48 4.58 -19.61
N LYS A 4 -15.56 3.72 -20.11
CA LYS A 4 -15.55 2.28 -19.75
C LYS A 4 -15.18 2.09 -18.29
N LEU A 5 -14.15 2.80 -17.79
CA LEU A 5 -13.75 2.77 -16.38
C LEU A 5 -14.88 3.27 -15.47
N ILE A 6 -15.47 4.45 -15.76
CA ILE A 6 -16.57 5.01 -14.97
C ILE A 6 -17.76 4.06 -14.91
N ARG A 7 -18.19 3.54 -16.08
CA ARG A 7 -19.31 2.58 -16.14
C ARG A 7 -19.03 1.32 -15.33
N TYR A 8 -17.80 0.79 -15.42
CA TYR A 8 -17.38 -0.37 -14.66
C TYR A 8 -17.39 -0.07 -13.15
N SER A 9 -16.79 1.05 -12.74
CA SER A 9 -16.70 1.45 -11.33
C SER A 9 -18.10 1.59 -10.71
N ASN A 10 -19.03 2.17 -11.46
CA ASN A 10 -20.43 2.28 -10.97
C ASN A 10 -21.14 0.94 -10.98
N LYS A 11 -21.04 0.15 -12.05
CA LYS A 11 -21.70 -1.16 -12.15
C LYS A 11 -21.27 -2.15 -11.06
N ILE A 12 -19.97 -2.16 -10.75
CA ILE A 12 -19.40 -3.17 -9.84
C ILE A 12 -19.37 -2.68 -8.40
N PHE A 13 -18.97 -1.44 -8.19
CA PHE A 13 -18.76 -0.89 -6.85
C PHE A 13 -19.90 0.03 -6.41
N ASP A 14 -20.83 0.36 -7.32
CA ASP A 14 -21.86 1.38 -7.08
C ASP A 14 -21.23 2.71 -6.65
N LEU A 15 -20.18 3.09 -7.39
CA LEU A 15 -19.24 4.14 -6.98
C LEU A 15 -19.95 5.45 -6.64
N PHE A 16 -20.92 5.89 -7.46
CA PHE A 16 -21.59 7.18 -7.25
C PHE A 16 -22.44 7.18 -5.99
N THR A 17 -23.13 6.09 -5.68
CA THR A 17 -23.91 5.96 -4.45
C THR A 17 -23.02 5.95 -3.22
N ILE A 18 -21.92 5.15 -3.23
CA ILE A 18 -21.07 5.04 -2.04
C ILE A 18 -20.27 6.32 -1.76
N ILE A 19 -19.80 7.05 -2.79
CA ILE A 19 -19.09 8.33 -2.57
C ILE A 19 -20.04 9.45 -2.11
N ALA A 20 -21.32 9.36 -2.37
CA ALA A 20 -22.32 10.29 -1.84
C ALA A 20 -22.49 10.17 -0.32
N LEU A 21 -22.04 9.05 0.29
CA LEU A 21 -22.03 8.85 1.74
C LEU A 21 -20.86 9.55 2.43
N ILE A 22 -19.86 10.04 1.67
CA ILE A 22 -18.76 10.82 2.25
C ILE A 22 -19.29 12.18 2.69
N THR A 23 -19.01 12.49 3.96
CA THR A 23 -19.43 13.73 4.60
C THR A 23 -18.25 14.66 4.87
N ASP A 24 -18.53 15.89 5.15
CA ASP A 24 -17.58 16.87 5.66
C ASP A 24 -18.23 17.76 6.74
N ARG A 25 -17.40 18.49 7.49
CA ARG A 25 -17.83 19.33 8.60
C ARG A 25 -18.04 20.80 8.22
N ARG A 26 -18.19 21.11 6.91
CA ARG A 26 -18.41 22.49 6.46
C ARG A 26 -19.82 22.94 6.86
N ILE A 27 -19.89 24.11 7.48
CA ILE A 27 -21.17 24.72 7.87
C ILE A 27 -21.72 25.50 6.65
N ARG A 28 -23.01 25.31 6.34
CA ARG A 28 -23.74 25.99 5.26
C ARG A 28 -23.04 25.92 3.90
N SER A 29 -22.55 24.74 3.55
CA SER A 29 -21.85 24.50 2.28
C SER A 29 -22.80 24.63 1.09
N GLN A 30 -22.52 25.55 0.17
CA GLN A 30 -23.27 25.69 -1.09
C GLN A 30 -22.90 24.58 -2.11
N ILE A 31 -21.76 23.93 -1.96
CA ILE A 31 -21.26 22.90 -2.86
C ILE A 31 -21.32 21.58 -2.14
N PRO A 32 -22.17 20.62 -2.59
CA PRO A 32 -22.26 19.30 -1.99
C PRO A 32 -20.92 18.54 -1.99
N THR A 33 -20.63 17.83 -0.92
CA THR A 33 -19.40 17.06 -0.74
C THR A 33 -19.17 16.06 -1.88
N VAL A 34 -20.23 15.43 -2.37
CA VAL A 34 -20.15 14.48 -3.49
C VAL A 34 -19.57 15.09 -4.77
N LYS A 35 -19.83 16.39 -5.04
CA LYS A 35 -19.21 17.08 -6.19
C LYS A 35 -17.71 17.25 -6.02
N ILE A 36 -17.26 17.52 -4.79
CA ILE A 36 -15.84 17.64 -4.44
C ILE A 36 -15.15 16.27 -4.62
N ILE A 37 -15.72 15.23 -4.03
CA ILE A 37 -15.19 13.87 -4.14
C ILE A 37 -15.14 13.42 -5.60
N THR A 38 -16.18 13.71 -6.38
CA THR A 38 -16.20 13.39 -7.82
C THR A 38 -15.06 14.08 -8.57
N ALA A 39 -14.78 15.35 -8.27
CA ALA A 39 -13.66 16.06 -8.88
C ALA A 39 -12.30 15.43 -8.53
N VAL A 40 -12.10 15.02 -7.27
CA VAL A 40 -10.88 14.34 -6.82
C VAL A 40 -10.73 12.97 -7.49
N ILE A 41 -11.80 12.19 -7.60
CA ILE A 41 -11.79 10.90 -8.32
C ILE A 41 -11.45 11.08 -9.80
N ILE A 42 -12.02 12.10 -10.46
CA ILE A 42 -11.67 12.42 -11.86
C ILE A 42 -10.18 12.77 -11.95
N MET A 43 -9.67 13.60 -11.05
CA MET A 43 -8.25 13.95 -10.98
C MET A 43 -7.36 12.70 -10.93
N TYR A 44 -7.67 11.76 -10.05
CA TYR A 44 -6.89 10.54 -9.92
C TYR A 44 -7.08 9.60 -11.11
N PHE A 45 -8.30 9.33 -11.56
CA PHE A 45 -8.53 8.46 -12.72
C PHE A 45 -7.88 8.98 -14.00
N THR A 46 -7.75 10.28 -14.15
CA THR A 46 -7.11 10.92 -15.30
C THR A 46 -5.63 11.25 -15.06
N ASN A 47 -5.12 10.95 -13.86
CA ASN A 47 -3.73 11.18 -13.45
C ASN A 47 -3.25 12.59 -13.74
N GLN A 48 -3.91 13.58 -13.16
CA GLN A 48 -3.54 14.99 -13.37
C GLN A 48 -2.35 15.45 -12.53
N GLY A 49 -1.91 14.63 -11.58
CA GLY A 49 -0.75 14.89 -10.74
C GLY A 49 -0.90 16.05 -9.75
N SER A 50 -1.77 17.03 -10.01
CA SER A 50 -2.04 18.14 -9.09
C SER A 50 -3.42 18.76 -9.31
N LEU A 51 -3.91 19.51 -8.32
CA LEU A 51 -5.13 20.30 -8.46
C LEU A 51 -4.97 21.39 -9.52
N HIS A 52 -3.78 21.99 -9.63
CA HIS A 52 -3.48 22.95 -10.68
C HIS A 52 -3.55 22.31 -12.07
N GLY A 53 -2.93 21.14 -12.25
CA GLY A 53 -3.04 20.36 -13.48
C GLY A 53 -4.49 20.07 -13.86
N LEU A 54 -5.34 19.68 -12.89
CA LEU A 54 -6.76 19.49 -13.13
C LEU A 54 -7.43 20.80 -13.63
N SER A 55 -7.10 21.96 -13.05
CA SER A 55 -7.69 23.25 -13.43
C SER A 55 -7.34 23.68 -14.86
N GLN A 56 -6.20 23.24 -15.36
CA GLN A 56 -5.74 23.55 -16.73
C GLN A 56 -6.40 22.66 -17.79
N GLU A 57 -7.00 21.55 -17.40
CA GLU A 57 -7.63 20.63 -18.32
C GLU A 57 -8.86 21.23 -18.99
N ILE A 58 -8.84 21.28 -20.32
CA ILE A 58 -9.98 21.82 -21.12
C ILE A 58 -11.26 21.03 -20.82
N ALA A 59 -11.15 19.70 -20.66
CA ALA A 59 -12.30 18.85 -20.34
C ALA A 59 -12.88 19.19 -18.96
N TYR A 60 -12.06 19.57 -17.98
CA TYR A 60 -12.52 20.01 -16.66
C TYR A 60 -13.19 21.38 -16.77
N LYS A 61 -12.64 22.29 -17.54
CA LYS A 61 -13.25 23.63 -17.81
C LYS A 61 -14.64 23.54 -18.44
N ARG A 62 -14.88 22.54 -19.30
CA ARG A 62 -16.21 22.26 -19.87
C ARG A 62 -17.25 21.78 -18.83
N LEU A 63 -16.76 21.26 -17.68
CA LEU A 63 -17.59 20.86 -16.55
C LEU A 63 -17.73 22.00 -15.50
N LYS A 64 -17.22 23.22 -15.80
CA LYS A 64 -17.36 24.38 -14.95
C LYS A 64 -18.86 24.67 -14.71
N GLY A 65 -19.22 24.87 -13.45
CA GLY A 65 -20.63 24.95 -13.02
C GLY A 65 -21.21 23.62 -12.53
N PHE A 66 -20.68 22.48 -12.99
CA PHE A 66 -21.01 21.18 -12.45
C PHE A 66 -20.02 20.71 -11.36
N LEU A 67 -18.71 20.95 -11.57
CA LEU A 67 -17.66 20.62 -10.61
C LEU A 67 -17.10 21.88 -9.94
N PRO A 68 -16.64 21.76 -8.67
CA PRO A 68 -16.13 22.88 -7.89
C PRO A 68 -14.78 23.37 -8.40
N SER A 69 -14.42 24.62 -8.03
CA SER A 69 -13.07 25.13 -8.28
C SER A 69 -12.02 24.34 -7.47
N VAL A 70 -10.79 24.30 -7.96
CA VAL A 70 -9.69 23.58 -7.26
C VAL A 70 -9.37 24.19 -5.89
N SER A 71 -9.55 25.49 -5.70
CA SER A 71 -9.41 26.14 -4.39
C SER A 71 -10.49 25.70 -3.41
N THR A 72 -11.71 25.45 -3.88
CA THR A 72 -12.79 24.88 -3.07
C THR A 72 -12.48 23.43 -2.69
N ILE A 73 -11.96 22.62 -3.62
CA ILE A 73 -11.55 21.23 -3.34
C ILE A 73 -10.50 21.22 -2.24
N ALA A 74 -9.43 22.03 -2.39
CA ALA A 74 -8.34 22.07 -1.41
C ALA A 74 -8.83 22.46 -0.01
N ARG A 75 -9.64 23.52 0.11
CA ARG A 75 -10.18 23.97 1.40
C ARG A 75 -11.15 22.96 2.02
N SER A 76 -11.97 22.29 1.23
CA SER A 76 -12.92 21.31 1.73
C SER A 76 -12.23 20.07 2.29
N ALA A 77 -11.04 19.73 1.79
CA ALA A 77 -10.27 18.60 2.28
C ALA A 77 -9.87 18.75 3.77
N ASP A 78 -9.74 19.99 4.28
CA ASP A 78 -9.44 20.24 5.69
C ASP A 78 -10.58 19.80 6.64
N SER A 79 -11.80 19.72 6.15
CA SER A 79 -13.01 19.38 6.92
C SER A 79 -13.63 18.03 6.58
N MET A 80 -13.05 17.27 5.63
CA MET A 80 -13.58 15.94 5.25
C MET A 80 -13.60 14.99 6.44
N ASP A 81 -14.67 14.22 6.54
CA ASP A 81 -14.75 13.13 7.50
C ASP A 81 -13.97 11.91 7.00
N ILE A 82 -12.82 11.68 7.64
CA ILE A 82 -11.93 10.56 7.32
C ILE A 82 -12.61 9.20 7.57
N GLY A 83 -13.51 9.12 8.54
CA GLY A 83 -14.28 7.91 8.85
C GLY A 83 -15.12 7.48 7.65
N SER A 84 -15.90 8.40 7.10
CA SER A 84 -16.75 8.12 5.94
C SER A 84 -15.96 7.73 4.68
N ILE A 85 -14.76 8.29 4.45
CA ILE A 85 -13.89 7.87 3.35
C ILE A 85 -13.41 6.42 3.57
N ARG A 86 -13.05 6.04 4.81
CA ARG A 86 -12.66 4.67 5.15
C ARG A 86 -13.83 3.68 4.95
N GLU A 87 -15.04 4.06 5.28
CA GLU A 87 -16.25 3.25 5.05
C GLU A 87 -16.48 2.97 3.56
N VAL A 88 -16.23 3.95 2.69
CA VAL A 88 -16.23 3.75 1.23
C VAL A 88 -15.16 2.75 0.83
N GLY A 89 -13.93 2.85 1.35
CA GLY A 89 -12.87 1.87 1.13
C GLY A 89 -13.28 0.45 1.54
N GLN A 90 -13.92 0.31 2.72
CA GLN A 90 -14.45 -0.97 3.20
C GLN A 90 -15.56 -1.52 2.28
N SER A 91 -16.46 -0.66 1.80
CA SER A 91 -17.53 -1.06 0.88
C SER A 91 -16.95 -1.61 -0.43
N ILE A 92 -15.94 -0.94 -1.01
CA ILE A 92 -15.26 -1.39 -2.22
C ILE A 92 -14.55 -2.73 -1.97
N TYR A 93 -13.86 -2.89 -0.83
CA TYR A 93 -13.25 -4.16 -0.44
C TYR A 93 -14.29 -5.29 -0.37
N LYS A 94 -15.40 -5.07 0.34
CA LYS A 94 -16.47 -6.07 0.50
C LYS A 94 -17.02 -6.51 -0.87
N LYS A 95 -17.30 -5.57 -1.78
CA LYS A 95 -17.76 -5.84 -3.14
C LYS A 95 -16.70 -6.59 -3.97
N ALA A 96 -15.43 -6.17 -3.91
CA ALA A 96 -14.33 -6.86 -4.58
C ALA A 96 -14.16 -8.30 -4.09
N ARG A 97 -14.28 -8.51 -2.79
CA ARG A 97 -14.18 -9.83 -2.14
C ARG A 97 -15.34 -10.74 -2.55
N ALA A 98 -16.58 -10.25 -2.44
CA ALA A 98 -17.79 -10.99 -2.82
C ALA A 98 -17.76 -11.41 -4.31
N ALA A 99 -17.27 -10.53 -5.18
CA ALA A 99 -17.12 -10.80 -6.60
C ALA A 99 -15.86 -11.64 -6.95
N LYS A 100 -15.17 -12.23 -5.96
CA LYS A 100 -13.96 -13.07 -6.12
C LYS A 100 -12.87 -12.38 -6.98
N MET A 101 -12.69 -11.08 -6.81
CA MET A 101 -11.68 -10.28 -7.54
C MET A 101 -10.33 -10.29 -6.83
N LEU A 102 -10.31 -10.61 -5.56
CA LEU A 102 -9.10 -10.78 -4.74
C LEU A 102 -8.84 -12.26 -4.53
N ALA A 103 -7.58 -12.63 -4.44
CA ALA A 103 -7.17 -14.01 -4.23
C ALA A 103 -6.12 -14.10 -3.11
N PRO A 104 -6.09 -15.22 -2.35
CA PRO A 104 -5.07 -15.42 -1.33
C PRO A 104 -3.68 -15.55 -1.95
N CYS A 105 -2.66 -15.17 -1.17
CA CYS A 105 -1.26 -15.30 -1.52
C CYS A 105 -0.74 -16.62 -0.95
N HIS A 106 -0.32 -17.54 -1.83
CA HIS A 106 0.15 -18.88 -1.43
C HIS A 106 -0.80 -19.63 -0.46
N GLY A 107 -2.10 -19.57 -0.76
CA GLY A 107 -3.15 -20.23 0.03
C GLY A 107 -3.62 -19.47 1.28
N MET A 108 -2.97 -18.38 1.65
CA MET A 108 -3.30 -17.59 2.83
C MET A 108 -3.63 -16.13 2.51
N TRP A 109 -4.48 -15.53 3.33
CA TRP A 109 -4.78 -14.10 3.25
C TRP A 109 -3.76 -13.33 4.07
N VAL A 110 -2.93 -12.56 3.39
CA VAL A 110 -1.73 -11.91 3.93
C VAL A 110 -1.91 -10.41 3.90
N GLY A 111 -1.85 -9.78 5.09
CA GLY A 111 -1.68 -8.35 5.25
C GLY A 111 -0.20 -8.00 5.24
N VAL A 112 0.17 -6.88 4.66
CA VAL A 112 1.53 -6.33 4.72
C VAL A 112 1.45 -4.90 5.22
N VAL A 113 2.32 -4.55 6.16
CA VAL A 113 2.42 -3.22 6.75
C VAL A 113 3.83 -2.70 6.60
N ASP A 114 3.93 -1.44 6.19
CA ASP A 114 5.22 -0.73 6.05
C ASP A 114 4.96 0.78 6.00
N ASP A 115 5.99 1.60 6.18
CA ASP A 115 5.88 3.05 6.09
C ASP A 115 6.37 3.61 4.75
N HIS A 116 5.99 4.85 4.49
CA HIS A 116 6.45 5.60 3.33
C HIS A 116 6.63 7.07 3.66
N GLU A 117 7.76 7.63 3.27
CA GLU A 117 8.00 9.07 3.33
C GLU A 117 7.41 9.75 2.09
N GLN A 118 6.61 10.77 2.32
CA GLN A 118 5.96 11.55 1.29
C GLN A 118 6.58 12.94 1.21
N ALA A 119 6.87 13.40 0.00
CA ALA A 119 7.35 14.74 -0.33
C ALA A 119 8.41 15.31 0.62
N THR A 120 9.65 15.35 0.20
CA THR A 120 10.71 16.04 0.94
C THR A 120 10.91 17.45 0.41
N SER A 121 11.11 18.45 1.30
CA SER A 121 11.37 19.82 0.94
C SER A 121 12.29 20.49 1.96
N SER A 122 13.21 21.33 1.49
CA SER A 122 14.00 22.21 2.37
C SER A 122 13.30 23.53 2.67
N TYR A 123 12.22 23.86 1.96
CA TYR A 123 11.55 25.17 2.03
C TYR A 123 10.12 25.06 2.56
N CYS A 124 9.36 24.07 2.11
CA CYS A 124 7.96 23.91 2.49
C CYS A 124 7.83 23.16 3.79
N LYS A 125 7.39 23.81 4.85
CA LYS A 125 7.12 23.23 6.15
C LYS A 125 5.71 23.55 6.63
N CYS A 126 5.10 22.61 7.31
CA CYS A 126 3.87 22.82 8.06
C CYS A 126 3.99 22.22 9.48
N LYS A 127 3.04 22.50 10.36
CA LYS A 127 3.05 21.96 11.73
C LYS A 127 2.97 20.42 11.83
N TYR A 128 2.68 19.75 10.74
CA TYR A 128 2.58 18.29 10.67
C TYR A 128 3.76 17.64 9.92
N CYS A 129 4.74 18.45 9.46
CA CYS A 129 5.96 17.90 8.89
C CYS A 129 6.87 17.33 10.00
N LYS A 130 7.46 16.20 9.72
CA LYS A 130 8.66 15.72 10.40
C LYS A 130 9.87 16.45 9.82
N SER A 131 10.98 16.46 10.52
CA SER A 131 12.23 17.07 10.03
C SER A 131 13.42 16.16 10.33
N ARG A 132 14.42 16.23 9.48
CA ARG A 132 15.73 15.59 9.67
C ARG A 132 16.84 16.50 9.15
N THR A 133 18.03 16.36 9.75
CA THR A 133 19.24 16.99 9.23
C THR A 133 19.89 16.05 8.20
N VAL A 134 20.14 16.57 7.01
CA VAL A 134 20.81 15.86 5.93
C VAL A 134 22.12 16.57 5.61
N THR A 135 23.23 15.85 5.55
CA THR A 135 24.50 16.38 5.09
C THR A 135 24.58 16.25 3.57
N ARG A 136 24.73 17.36 2.87
CA ARG A 136 24.95 17.38 1.43
C ARG A 136 26.33 16.85 1.07
N LYS A 137 26.57 16.54 -0.21
CA LYS A 137 27.87 16.05 -0.70
C LYS A 137 29.03 17.04 -0.48
N ASP A 138 28.72 18.34 -0.36
CA ASP A 138 29.65 19.42 -0.05
C ASP A 138 29.90 19.61 1.46
N GLY A 139 29.35 18.74 2.31
CA GLY A 139 29.49 18.78 3.77
C GLY A 139 28.50 19.75 4.46
N VAL A 140 27.72 20.53 3.74
CA VAL A 140 26.75 21.47 4.32
C VAL A 140 25.56 20.71 4.89
N LYS A 141 25.18 21.04 6.13
CA LYS A 141 23.99 20.49 6.79
C LYS A 141 22.76 21.29 6.36
N ASP A 142 21.73 20.58 5.91
CA ASP A 142 20.43 21.12 5.52
C ASP A 142 19.31 20.44 6.32
N ILE A 143 18.21 21.15 6.54
CA ILE A 143 17.04 20.59 7.20
C ILE A 143 16.01 20.22 6.12
N GLN A 144 15.66 18.93 6.05
CA GLN A 144 14.59 18.45 5.22
C GLN A 144 13.31 18.26 6.04
N PHE A 145 12.19 18.72 5.49
CA PHE A 145 10.86 18.51 6.02
C PHE A 145 10.13 17.49 5.13
N TYR A 146 9.40 16.57 5.75
CA TYR A 146 8.67 15.52 5.05
C TYR A 146 7.42 15.09 5.82
N HIS A 147 6.49 14.47 5.11
CA HIS A 147 5.40 13.73 5.72
C HIS A 147 5.70 12.24 5.68
N GLN A 148 5.12 11.46 6.58
CA GLN A 148 5.27 10.02 6.64
C GLN A 148 3.93 9.39 6.96
N PHE A 149 3.63 8.26 6.38
CA PHE A 149 2.46 7.47 6.70
C PHE A 149 2.79 5.98 6.68
N VAL A 150 2.10 5.23 7.51
CA VAL A 150 2.11 3.76 7.46
C VAL A 150 0.94 3.32 6.60
N ALA A 151 1.16 2.36 5.70
CA ALA A 151 0.14 1.75 4.87
C ALA A 151 -0.09 0.29 5.24
N PHE A 152 -1.31 -0.18 5.05
CA PHE A 152 -1.67 -1.58 5.19
C PHE A 152 -2.31 -2.09 3.90
N ILE A 153 -1.68 -3.09 3.28
CA ILE A 153 -2.20 -3.72 2.07
C ILE A 153 -2.59 -5.18 2.32
N LEU A 154 -3.51 -5.67 1.52
CA LEU A 154 -3.76 -7.10 1.35
C LEU A 154 -2.95 -7.58 0.15
N ALA A 155 -1.97 -8.42 0.39
CA ALA A 155 -1.13 -8.99 -0.67
C ALA A 155 -1.94 -9.97 -1.54
N GLY A 156 -1.69 -9.95 -2.84
CA GLY A 156 -2.36 -10.85 -3.76
C GLY A 156 -1.51 -11.19 -4.98
N PRO A 157 -1.75 -12.34 -5.63
CA PRO A 157 -0.91 -12.82 -6.73
C PRO A 157 -1.04 -11.98 -8.02
N LYS A 158 -2.12 -11.25 -8.19
CA LYS A 158 -2.39 -10.42 -9.39
C LYS A 158 -2.54 -8.95 -9.06
N VAL A 159 -3.06 -8.63 -7.90
CA VAL A 159 -3.27 -7.27 -7.42
C VAL A 159 -3.16 -7.26 -5.90
N SER A 160 -2.41 -6.31 -5.37
CA SER A 160 -2.47 -5.94 -3.97
C SER A 160 -3.59 -4.93 -3.77
N PHE A 161 -4.29 -5.00 -2.65
CA PHE A 161 -5.40 -4.11 -2.33
C PHE A 161 -5.05 -3.28 -1.10
N ILE A 162 -5.00 -1.96 -1.24
CA ILE A 162 -4.68 -1.06 -0.14
C ILE A 162 -5.92 -0.92 0.74
N LEU A 163 -5.79 -1.30 2.02
CA LEU A 163 -6.93 -1.31 2.96
C LEU A 163 -7.07 0.01 3.69
N ASP A 164 -5.97 0.56 4.24
CA ASP A 164 -5.99 1.80 5.04
C ASP A 164 -4.58 2.37 5.21
N ILE A 165 -4.51 3.59 5.71
CA ILE A 165 -3.27 4.28 6.09
C ILE A 165 -3.41 5.00 7.44
N GLU A 166 -2.25 5.28 8.06
CA GLU A 166 -2.16 6.14 9.25
C GLU A 166 -1.00 7.11 9.11
N PRO A 167 -1.22 8.43 9.24
CA PRO A 167 -0.13 9.39 9.27
C PRO A 167 0.77 9.21 10.50
N VAL A 168 2.08 9.35 10.30
CA VAL A 168 3.07 9.44 11.38
C VAL A 168 3.26 10.90 11.75
N LEU A 169 2.89 11.28 12.98
CA LEU A 169 2.91 12.68 13.42
C LEU A 169 4.32 13.11 13.88
N PRO A 170 4.61 14.43 13.89
CA PRO A 170 5.84 14.94 14.50
C PRO A 170 6.00 14.46 15.96
N GLY A 171 7.22 14.06 16.31
CA GLY A 171 7.52 13.50 17.63
C GLY A 171 7.07 12.05 17.84
N GLU A 172 6.42 11.45 16.85
CA GLU A 172 5.93 10.08 16.90
C GLU A 172 6.82 9.13 16.07
N GLY A 173 7.01 7.91 16.58
CA GLY A 173 7.66 6.83 15.83
C GLY A 173 6.68 6.09 14.93
N GLU A 174 7.20 5.46 13.88
CA GLU A 174 6.44 4.63 12.93
C GLU A 174 5.59 3.56 13.64
N ILE A 175 6.18 2.85 14.62
CA ILE A 175 5.50 1.74 15.31
C ILE A 175 4.24 2.19 16.05
N SER A 176 4.22 3.40 16.62
CA SER A 176 3.02 3.92 17.29
C SER A 176 1.87 4.13 16.31
N SER A 177 2.17 4.66 15.13
CA SER A 177 1.19 4.83 14.04
C SER A 177 0.77 3.49 13.46
N ALA A 178 1.72 2.59 13.26
CA ALA A 178 1.45 1.22 12.78
C ALA A 178 0.54 0.46 13.76
N TYR A 179 0.74 0.62 15.06
CA TYR A 179 -0.11 -0.02 16.06
C TYR A 179 -1.58 0.43 15.92
N ARG A 180 -1.82 1.74 15.81
CA ARG A 180 -3.17 2.28 15.59
C ARG A 180 -3.78 1.80 14.27
N LEU A 181 -2.96 1.73 13.21
CA LEU A 181 -3.39 1.24 11.91
C LEU A 181 -3.77 -0.24 11.97
N ILE A 182 -2.90 -1.09 12.50
CA ILE A 182 -3.12 -2.54 12.60
C ILE A 182 -4.39 -2.82 13.43
N GLU A 183 -4.54 -2.16 14.58
CA GLU A 183 -5.72 -2.31 15.42
C GLU A 183 -7.00 -1.93 14.68
N ARG A 184 -7.01 -0.79 14.00
CA ARG A 184 -8.15 -0.33 13.20
C ARG A 184 -8.46 -1.26 12.04
N VAL A 185 -7.45 -1.73 11.33
CA VAL A 185 -7.63 -2.66 10.21
C VAL A 185 -8.12 -4.03 10.69
N CYS A 186 -7.65 -4.52 11.82
CA CYS A 186 -8.18 -5.75 12.43
C CYS A 186 -9.66 -5.64 12.79
N ARG A 187 -10.11 -4.49 13.27
CA ARG A 187 -11.54 -4.23 13.57
C ARG A 187 -12.38 -4.07 12.31
N ASN A 188 -11.91 -3.27 11.35
CA ASN A 188 -12.67 -2.90 10.16
C ASN A 188 -12.70 -4.04 9.10
N TYR A 189 -11.69 -4.90 9.10
CA TYR A 189 -11.52 -5.98 8.14
C TYR A 189 -11.22 -7.33 8.82
N PRO A 190 -12.06 -7.81 9.77
CA PRO A 190 -11.72 -8.92 10.66
C PRO A 190 -11.44 -10.24 9.94
N ARG A 191 -12.01 -10.44 8.74
CA ARG A 191 -11.86 -11.63 7.90
C ARG A 191 -11.02 -11.42 6.65
N ALA A 192 -10.32 -10.27 6.52
CA ALA A 192 -9.58 -9.96 5.31
C ALA A 192 -8.25 -10.73 5.22
N PHE A 193 -7.62 -10.97 6.35
CA PHE A 193 -6.32 -11.61 6.43
C PHE A 193 -6.20 -12.46 7.70
N SER A 194 -5.27 -13.41 7.67
CA SER A 194 -4.92 -14.27 8.80
C SER A 194 -3.50 -14.04 9.30
N ILE A 195 -2.64 -13.45 8.44
CA ILE A 195 -1.23 -13.16 8.74
C ILE A 195 -0.97 -11.71 8.44
N VAL A 196 -0.10 -11.07 9.24
CA VAL A 196 0.46 -9.72 8.98
C VAL A 196 1.97 -9.82 8.90
N ILE A 197 2.55 -9.24 7.86
CA ILE A 197 3.99 -9.19 7.63
C ILE A 197 4.48 -7.75 7.69
N GLY A 198 5.56 -7.51 8.45
CA GLY A 198 6.30 -6.25 8.48
C GLY A 198 7.79 -6.46 8.31
N ASP A 199 8.54 -5.38 8.26
CA ASP A 199 9.99 -5.39 8.28
C ASP A 199 10.55 -5.69 9.71
N GLY A 200 11.89 -5.53 9.92
CA GLY A 200 12.52 -5.78 11.21
C GLY A 200 12.06 -4.83 12.32
N LEU A 201 11.57 -3.64 11.98
CA LEU A 201 11.04 -2.68 12.96
C LEU A 201 9.75 -3.21 13.62
N TYR A 202 8.99 -4.05 12.90
CA TYR A 202 7.77 -4.69 13.40
C TYR A 202 8.03 -5.94 14.25
N LEU A 203 9.29 -6.34 14.43
CA LEU A 203 9.66 -7.40 15.37
C LEU A 203 9.62 -6.85 16.80
N LYS A 204 8.41 -6.52 17.25
CA LYS A 204 8.09 -6.01 18.59
C LYS A 204 7.06 -6.90 19.26
N GLU A 205 7.26 -7.17 20.55
CA GLU A 205 6.32 -7.99 21.32
C GLU A 205 4.91 -7.36 21.35
N THR A 206 4.82 -6.04 21.38
CA THR A 206 3.54 -5.31 21.36
C THR A 206 2.76 -5.58 20.10
N VAL A 207 3.41 -5.61 18.92
CA VAL A 207 2.78 -5.93 17.63
C VAL A 207 2.33 -7.38 17.58
N PHE A 208 3.17 -8.32 18.01
CA PHE A 208 2.83 -9.75 18.06
C PHE A 208 1.70 -10.04 19.05
N LYS A 209 1.69 -9.37 20.22
CA LYS A 209 0.60 -9.49 21.21
C LYS A 209 -0.71 -8.91 20.66
N LEU A 210 -0.68 -7.74 20.01
CA LEU A 210 -1.84 -7.13 19.36
C LEU A 210 -2.46 -8.06 18.32
N LEU A 211 -1.65 -8.55 17.37
CA LEU A 211 -2.13 -9.46 16.33
C LEU A 211 -2.72 -10.74 16.90
N LYS A 212 -2.08 -11.31 17.94
CA LYS A 212 -2.60 -12.49 18.63
C LYS A 212 -3.95 -12.21 19.31
N ALA A 213 -4.14 -11.06 19.93
CA ALA A 213 -5.41 -10.67 20.53
C ALA A 213 -6.54 -10.63 19.49
N HIS A 214 -6.22 -10.27 18.25
CA HIS A 214 -7.13 -10.31 17.10
C HIS A 214 -7.17 -11.66 16.37
N ARG A 215 -6.58 -12.73 16.94
CA ARG A 215 -6.49 -14.08 16.32
C ARG A 215 -5.79 -14.06 14.97
N LYS A 216 -4.73 -13.25 14.83
CA LYS A 216 -3.88 -13.15 13.64
C LYS A 216 -2.46 -13.60 13.98
N TYR A 217 -1.75 -14.06 12.94
CA TYR A 217 -0.34 -14.38 13.01
C TYR A 217 0.51 -13.22 12.55
N ALA A 218 1.72 -13.12 13.09
CA ALA A 218 2.72 -12.14 12.74
C ALA A 218 3.90 -12.80 12.03
N ILE A 219 4.47 -12.11 11.05
CA ILE A 219 5.78 -12.41 10.48
C ILE A 219 6.56 -11.08 10.44
N ALA A 220 7.81 -11.09 10.92
CA ALA A 220 8.69 -9.95 10.82
C ALA A 220 10.10 -10.39 10.41
N VAL A 221 10.82 -9.51 9.70
CA VAL A 221 12.22 -9.76 9.34
C VAL A 221 13.06 -9.78 10.60
N LEU A 222 13.93 -10.77 10.73
CA LEU A 222 14.94 -10.85 11.80
C LEU A 222 16.23 -10.23 11.29
N LYS A 223 16.74 -9.27 12.01
CA LYS A 223 18.02 -8.61 11.78
C LYS A 223 18.91 -8.73 13.03
N GLU A 224 20.19 -8.42 12.88
CA GLU A 224 21.19 -8.53 13.94
C GLU A 224 20.88 -7.70 15.20
N GLU A 225 20.05 -6.66 15.10
CA GLU A 225 19.61 -5.89 16.27
C GLU A 225 18.83 -6.73 17.31
N ARG A 226 18.33 -7.92 16.92
CA ARG A 226 17.75 -8.93 17.81
C ARG A 226 18.73 -10.07 18.09
N ARG A 227 19.90 -9.70 18.59
CA ARG A 227 21.10 -10.49 18.66
C ARG A 227 20.90 -11.92 19.20
N GLN A 228 20.29 -12.08 20.38
CA GLN A 228 20.06 -13.42 20.97
C GLN A 228 19.26 -14.35 20.06
N LEU A 229 18.18 -13.85 19.48
CA LEU A 229 17.33 -14.64 18.59
C LEU A 229 18.02 -14.95 17.25
N PHE A 230 18.82 -14.01 16.77
CA PHE A 230 19.62 -14.13 15.55
C PHE A 230 20.72 -15.18 15.74
N GLU A 231 21.52 -15.06 16.79
CA GLU A 231 22.63 -15.97 17.11
C GLU A 231 22.13 -17.40 17.35
N GLU A 232 21.01 -17.57 18.06
CA GLU A 232 20.44 -18.88 18.29
C GLU A 232 19.93 -19.54 16.99
N ALA A 233 19.28 -18.76 16.11
CA ALA A 233 18.85 -19.25 14.81
C ALA A 233 20.03 -19.67 13.92
N ASP A 234 21.10 -18.87 13.92
CA ASP A 234 22.30 -19.15 13.16
C ASP A 234 22.99 -20.44 13.69
N ARG A 235 23.18 -20.54 15.01
CA ARG A 235 23.73 -21.73 15.67
C ARG A 235 22.93 -23.00 15.33
N LEU A 236 21.61 -22.95 15.41
CA LEU A 236 20.74 -24.08 15.09
C LEU A 236 20.84 -24.47 13.61
N SER A 237 21.03 -23.49 12.72
CA SER A 237 21.17 -23.74 11.28
C SER A 237 22.50 -24.46 10.96
N LEU A 238 23.56 -24.22 11.73
CA LEU A 238 24.81 -24.96 11.59
C LEU A 238 24.73 -26.41 12.05
N LEU A 239 23.81 -26.71 12.98
CA LEU A 239 23.63 -28.03 13.59
C LEU A 239 22.57 -28.90 12.89
N SER A 240 21.91 -28.41 11.88
CA SER A 240 20.80 -29.11 11.22
C SER A 240 20.84 -29.02 9.71
N GLU A 241 20.31 -30.02 9.04
CA GLU A 241 20.23 -30.04 7.58
C GLU A 241 19.08 -29.16 7.06
N PRO A 242 19.34 -28.33 6.01
CA PRO A 242 18.30 -27.53 5.39
C PRO A 242 17.37 -28.37 4.53
N LYS A 243 16.11 -27.94 4.41
CA LYS A 243 15.28 -28.35 3.28
C LYS A 243 15.74 -27.62 2.01
N VAL A 244 16.10 -28.39 0.98
CA VAL A 244 16.56 -27.86 -0.30
C VAL A 244 15.45 -27.98 -1.33
N TYR A 245 15.18 -26.91 -2.06
CA TYR A 245 14.26 -26.92 -3.20
C TYR A 245 14.59 -25.82 -4.22
N ARG A 246 13.99 -25.96 -5.40
CA ARG A 246 14.09 -24.94 -6.46
C ARG A 246 12.71 -24.33 -6.76
N LYS A 247 12.67 -23.01 -6.94
CA LYS A 247 11.47 -22.28 -7.41
C LYS A 247 11.88 -21.30 -8.52
N GLY A 248 11.45 -21.57 -9.73
CA GLY A 248 11.91 -20.85 -10.91
C GLY A 248 13.42 -21.03 -11.14
N ARG A 249 14.17 -19.93 -11.16
CA ARG A 249 15.63 -19.94 -11.27
C ARG A 249 16.35 -19.98 -9.93
N THR A 250 15.68 -19.73 -8.83
CA THR A 250 16.28 -19.61 -7.50
C THR A 250 16.35 -20.97 -6.80
N TYR A 251 17.50 -21.27 -6.25
CA TYR A 251 17.75 -22.40 -5.36
C TYR A 251 17.63 -21.90 -3.92
N TYR A 252 16.97 -22.70 -3.08
CA TYR A 252 16.70 -22.40 -1.68
C TYR A 252 17.27 -23.47 -0.79
N ARG A 253 17.96 -23.06 0.28
CA ARG A 253 18.28 -23.86 1.45
C ARG A 253 17.54 -23.23 2.63
N VAL A 254 16.63 -23.95 3.28
CA VAL A 254 15.74 -23.35 4.28
C VAL A 254 15.71 -24.19 5.54
N TRP A 255 15.89 -23.51 6.66
CA TRP A 255 15.71 -24.06 8.00
C TRP A 255 14.48 -23.47 8.66
N ASP A 256 13.91 -24.22 9.60
CA ASP A 256 12.71 -23.84 10.35
C ASP A 256 12.89 -24.26 11.81
N HIS A 257 13.29 -23.33 12.64
CA HIS A 257 13.62 -23.56 14.04
C HIS A 257 12.51 -23.07 14.96
N SER A 258 12.16 -23.89 15.97
CA SER A 258 11.33 -23.45 17.08
C SER A 258 12.24 -23.00 18.22
N ILE A 259 12.16 -21.73 18.60
CA ILE A 259 13.04 -21.10 19.59
C ILE A 259 12.17 -20.61 20.76
N SER A 260 12.59 -20.95 21.97
CA SER A 260 11.95 -20.51 23.22
C SER A 260 12.98 -19.88 24.13
N GLY A 261 12.58 -18.89 24.95
CA GLY A 261 13.46 -18.25 25.93
C GLY A 261 14.38 -17.15 25.39
N CYS A 262 14.46 -16.96 24.07
CA CYS A 262 15.32 -15.92 23.46
C CYS A 262 14.60 -14.59 23.15
N TRP A 263 13.36 -14.45 23.59
CA TRP A 263 12.57 -13.23 23.42
C TRP A 263 11.69 -12.98 24.64
N ASP A 264 12.30 -12.48 25.71
CA ASP A 264 11.67 -12.30 27.03
C ASP A 264 10.43 -11.43 26.99
N GLY A 265 10.45 -10.32 26.28
CA GLY A 265 9.30 -9.42 26.14
C GLY A 265 8.05 -10.06 25.55
N TYR A 266 8.21 -11.09 24.69
CA TYR A 266 7.09 -11.81 24.12
C TYR A 266 6.63 -12.97 25.03
N GLY A 267 7.57 -13.57 25.79
CA GLY A 267 7.28 -14.61 26.80
C GLY A 267 6.73 -15.91 26.22
N ARG A 268 6.94 -16.21 24.94
CA ARG A 268 6.47 -17.40 24.22
C ARG A 268 7.48 -17.85 23.18
N GLY A 269 7.44 -19.13 22.83
CA GLY A 269 8.19 -19.65 21.70
C GLY A 269 7.74 -19.03 20.38
N VAL A 270 8.70 -18.87 19.50
CA VAL A 270 8.53 -18.39 18.11
C VAL A 270 9.20 -19.36 17.14
N ARG A 271 8.81 -19.30 15.89
CA ARG A 271 9.54 -19.95 14.80
C ARG A 271 10.44 -18.94 14.14
N VAL A 272 11.67 -19.34 13.86
CA VAL A 272 12.60 -18.59 13.02
C VAL A 272 12.84 -19.39 11.74
N ILE A 273 12.57 -18.74 10.62
CA ILE A 273 12.79 -19.31 9.28
C ILE A 273 14.04 -18.67 8.72
N VAL A 274 15.05 -19.47 8.43
CA VAL A 274 16.31 -19.05 7.79
C VAL A 274 16.29 -19.53 6.35
N SER A 275 16.62 -18.67 5.40
CA SER A 275 16.64 -18.98 3.97
C SER A 275 17.91 -18.44 3.32
N GLU A 276 18.69 -19.33 2.76
CA GLU A 276 19.77 -19.01 1.81
C GLU A 276 19.24 -19.18 0.39
N GLU A 277 19.39 -18.14 -0.40
CA GLU A 277 18.83 -18.08 -1.75
C GLU A 277 19.94 -17.81 -2.77
N ALA A 278 20.01 -18.60 -3.81
CA ALA A 278 20.98 -18.46 -4.89
C ALA A 278 20.24 -18.37 -6.25
N THR A 279 20.32 -17.20 -6.89
CA THR A 279 19.65 -16.93 -8.16
C THR A 279 20.65 -16.64 -9.24
N PRO A 280 20.76 -17.47 -10.30
CA PRO A 280 21.54 -17.13 -11.48
C PRO A 280 20.93 -15.92 -12.21
N VAL A 281 21.74 -14.89 -12.42
CA VAL A 281 21.37 -13.65 -13.10
C VAL A 281 22.36 -13.37 -14.23
N ARG A 282 21.89 -12.80 -15.33
CA ARG A 282 22.74 -12.25 -16.37
C ARG A 282 23.04 -10.78 -16.02
N ALA A 283 24.28 -10.45 -15.80
CA ALA A 283 24.72 -9.09 -15.57
C ALA A 283 25.60 -8.63 -16.73
N HIS A 284 25.56 -7.32 -17.03
CA HIS A 284 26.55 -6.77 -17.95
C HIS A 284 27.95 -6.93 -17.37
N SER A 285 28.91 -7.31 -18.20
CA SER A 285 30.32 -7.29 -17.86
C SER A 285 30.76 -5.86 -17.51
N LYS A 286 31.89 -5.71 -16.82
CA LYS A 286 32.41 -4.40 -16.43
C LYS A 286 32.67 -3.44 -17.60
N ASP A 287 32.92 -3.99 -18.80
CA ASP A 287 33.12 -3.25 -20.05
C ASP A 287 31.81 -2.91 -20.78
N GLY A 288 30.67 -3.39 -20.28
CA GLY A 288 29.33 -3.17 -20.87
C GLY A 288 29.07 -3.88 -22.20
N LYS A 289 30.02 -4.66 -22.74
CA LYS A 289 29.95 -5.25 -24.09
C LYS A 289 29.44 -6.68 -24.11
N SER A 290 29.49 -7.38 -23.00
CA SER A 290 29.07 -8.79 -22.90
C SER A 290 28.18 -9.03 -21.68
N PHE A 291 27.51 -10.19 -21.63
CA PHE A 291 26.76 -10.65 -20.47
C PHE A 291 27.54 -11.76 -19.77
N GLU A 292 27.68 -11.63 -18.47
CA GLU A 292 28.25 -12.66 -17.59
C GLU A 292 27.15 -13.29 -16.76
N GLU A 293 27.22 -14.59 -16.54
CA GLU A 293 26.37 -15.27 -15.56
C GLU A 293 26.96 -15.06 -14.16
N LYS A 294 26.19 -14.43 -13.29
CA LYS A 294 26.51 -14.23 -11.87
C LYS A 294 25.47 -14.92 -11.02
N VAL A 295 25.85 -15.35 -9.83
CA VAL A 295 24.92 -15.89 -8.83
C VAL A 295 24.68 -14.82 -7.78
N ASN A 296 23.45 -14.29 -7.74
CA ASN A 296 23.01 -13.40 -6.68
C ASN A 296 22.66 -14.26 -5.46
N ARG A 297 23.35 -14.06 -4.33
CA ARG A 297 23.12 -14.75 -3.07
C ARG A 297 22.44 -13.82 -2.08
N ALA A 298 21.45 -14.33 -1.35
CA ALA A 298 20.77 -13.59 -0.31
C ALA A 298 20.48 -14.51 0.88
N ASN A 299 20.82 -14.04 2.08
CA ASN A 299 20.48 -14.67 3.34
C ASN A 299 19.35 -13.88 3.98
N ARG A 300 18.30 -14.58 4.42
CA ARG A 300 17.10 -13.97 4.99
C ARG A 300 16.65 -14.74 6.21
N MET A 301 16.25 -14.01 7.22
CA MET A 301 15.65 -14.59 8.42
C MET A 301 14.33 -13.89 8.75
N TRP A 302 13.35 -14.69 9.20
CA TRP A 302 12.06 -14.18 9.64
C TRP A 302 11.63 -14.85 10.94
N VAL A 303 11.01 -14.08 11.81
CA VAL A 303 10.37 -14.55 13.03
C VAL A 303 8.87 -14.62 12.82
N THR A 304 8.24 -15.68 13.29
CA THR A 304 6.79 -15.83 13.21
C THR A 304 6.22 -16.60 14.40
N ASN A 305 4.98 -16.31 14.74
CA ASN A 305 4.17 -17.13 15.65
C ASN A 305 3.17 -18.04 14.90
N LEU A 306 3.28 -18.16 13.57
CA LEU A 306 2.51 -19.10 12.78
C LEU A 306 2.91 -20.52 13.14
N PRO A 307 1.98 -21.42 13.48
CA PRO A 307 2.32 -22.80 13.82
C PRO A 307 2.97 -23.52 12.64
N ARG A 308 3.84 -24.48 12.96
CA ARG A 308 4.40 -25.38 11.95
C ARG A 308 3.28 -26.28 11.43
N SER A 309 3.25 -26.51 10.14
CA SER A 309 2.36 -27.50 9.51
C SER A 309 3.16 -28.74 9.13
N GLU A 310 2.56 -29.89 9.23
CA GLU A 310 3.15 -31.18 8.84
C GLU A 310 3.18 -31.36 7.31
N ASP A 311 2.41 -30.56 6.55
CA ASP A 311 2.43 -30.61 5.08
C ASP A 311 3.84 -30.29 4.55
N PRO A 312 4.44 -31.18 3.75
CA PRO A 312 5.78 -30.99 3.17
C PRO A 312 5.94 -29.71 2.34
N GLY A 313 4.84 -29.22 1.73
CA GLY A 313 4.82 -27.97 0.97
C GLY A 313 4.73 -26.71 1.84
N SER A 314 4.39 -26.86 3.10
CA SER A 314 4.11 -25.73 4.01
C SER A 314 5.29 -24.77 4.18
N LEU A 315 6.52 -25.28 4.32
CA LEU A 315 7.70 -24.43 4.49
C LEU A 315 7.98 -23.58 3.24
N LYS A 316 7.89 -24.17 2.05
CA LYS A 316 8.01 -23.47 0.77
C LYS A 316 6.95 -22.37 0.62
N ASN A 317 5.71 -22.64 1.04
CA ASN A 317 4.63 -21.68 1.04
C ASN A 317 4.90 -20.57 2.07
N THR A 318 5.37 -20.89 3.25
CA THR A 318 5.72 -19.92 4.30
C THR A 318 6.82 -18.97 3.82
N VAL A 319 7.91 -19.46 3.22
CA VAL A 319 8.96 -18.62 2.63
C VAL A 319 8.38 -17.72 1.54
N SER A 320 7.49 -18.26 0.70
CA SER A 320 6.83 -17.45 -0.35
C SER A 320 5.92 -16.37 0.22
N ILE A 321 5.27 -16.64 1.35
CA ILE A 321 4.48 -15.66 2.11
C ILE A 321 5.40 -14.59 2.68
N CYS A 322 6.54 -14.95 3.28
CA CYS A 322 7.54 -13.99 3.78
C CYS A 322 8.01 -13.03 2.68
N HIS A 323 8.24 -13.54 1.49
CA HIS A 323 8.59 -12.72 0.32
C HIS A 323 7.47 -11.78 -0.14
N SER A 324 6.21 -12.03 0.20
CA SER A 324 5.13 -11.13 -0.17
C SER A 324 5.21 -9.74 0.49
N ARG A 325 6.07 -9.53 1.50
CA ARG A 325 6.40 -8.21 2.05
C ARG A 325 6.75 -7.19 0.97
N TRP A 326 7.54 -7.61 -0.02
CA TRP A 326 7.97 -6.73 -1.11
C TRP A 326 6.83 -6.19 -1.98
N GLN A 327 5.61 -6.74 -1.82
CA GLN A 327 4.47 -6.22 -2.57
C GLN A 327 4.06 -4.82 -2.13
N ILE A 328 4.27 -4.44 -0.86
CA ILE A 328 3.94 -3.10 -0.40
C ILE A 328 4.87 -2.06 -1.03
N GLU A 329 6.17 -2.35 -1.10
CA GLU A 329 7.14 -1.48 -1.76
C GLU A 329 6.84 -1.36 -3.26
N ASN A 330 6.67 -2.49 -3.96
CA ASN A 330 6.55 -2.53 -5.42
C ASN A 330 5.18 -2.15 -5.95
N GLN A 331 4.09 -2.64 -5.31
CA GLN A 331 2.72 -2.49 -5.82
C GLN A 331 1.91 -1.41 -5.08
N CYS A 332 2.39 -0.93 -3.92
CA CYS A 332 1.80 0.20 -3.24
C CYS A 332 2.68 1.45 -3.44
N PHE A 333 3.84 1.53 -2.80
CA PHE A 333 4.63 2.76 -2.78
C PHE A 333 5.18 3.13 -4.15
N ASN A 334 6.01 2.27 -4.77
CA ASN A 334 6.61 2.56 -6.07
C ASN A 334 5.57 2.84 -7.16
N GLU A 335 4.47 2.07 -7.17
CA GLU A 335 3.42 2.29 -8.14
C GLU A 335 2.68 3.62 -7.89
N THR A 336 2.30 3.90 -6.66
CA THR A 336 1.51 5.09 -6.35
C THR A 336 2.33 6.37 -6.48
N VAL A 337 3.62 6.33 -6.18
CA VAL A 337 4.55 7.45 -6.40
C VAL A 337 4.78 7.68 -7.89
N ASN A 338 5.24 6.66 -8.61
CA ASN A 338 5.69 6.82 -10.00
C ASN A 338 4.55 7.00 -11.01
N ILE A 339 3.35 6.45 -10.71
CA ILE A 339 2.22 6.51 -11.62
C ILE A 339 1.17 7.53 -11.15
N TRP A 340 0.95 7.66 -9.85
CA TRP A 340 -0.19 8.36 -9.28
C TRP A 340 0.16 9.63 -8.51
N SER A 341 1.43 10.02 -8.48
CA SER A 341 1.93 11.21 -7.77
C SER A 341 1.55 11.22 -6.28
N ALA A 342 1.65 10.06 -5.61
CA ALA A 342 1.32 9.93 -4.18
C ALA A 342 2.20 10.81 -3.28
N ASP A 343 3.40 11.17 -3.75
CA ASP A 343 4.31 12.07 -3.03
C ASP A 343 3.87 13.54 -3.08
N HIS A 344 2.92 13.89 -3.95
CA HIS A 344 2.43 15.26 -4.03
C HIS A 344 1.47 15.58 -2.88
N VAL A 345 1.80 16.61 -2.09
CA VAL A 345 0.95 17.11 -1.01
C VAL A 345 0.03 18.20 -1.53
N TYR A 346 -1.22 17.86 -1.80
CA TYR A 346 -2.22 18.78 -2.37
C TYR A 346 -2.63 19.89 -1.41
N ARG A 347 -2.56 19.63 -0.11
CA ARG A 347 -2.92 20.56 0.96
C ARG A 347 -2.20 20.18 2.25
N HIS A 348 -1.45 21.12 2.83
CA HIS A 348 -0.63 20.89 4.04
C HIS A 348 -1.47 20.94 5.33
N SER A 349 -2.39 19.99 5.52
CA SER A 349 -3.05 19.73 6.78
C SER A 349 -3.18 18.23 7.01
N LYS A 350 -3.16 17.78 8.26
CA LYS A 350 -3.28 16.35 8.60
C LYS A 350 -4.50 15.71 7.95
N ASN A 351 -5.64 16.38 8.05
CA ASN A 351 -6.91 15.88 7.55
C ASN A 351 -6.91 15.77 6.02
N ALA A 352 -6.46 16.83 5.32
CA ALA A 352 -6.42 16.86 3.87
C ALA A 352 -5.43 15.84 3.29
N ILE A 353 -4.23 15.71 3.87
CA ILE A 353 -3.24 14.69 3.46
C ILE A 353 -3.86 13.30 3.54
N THR A 354 -4.49 12.97 4.68
CA THR A 354 -5.13 11.67 4.87
C THR A 354 -6.30 11.45 3.90
N ALA A 355 -7.15 12.46 3.70
CA ALA A 355 -8.29 12.38 2.79
C ALA A 355 -7.85 12.14 1.34
N PHE A 356 -6.88 12.92 0.85
CA PHE A 356 -6.36 12.76 -0.52
C PHE A 356 -5.70 11.39 -0.73
N LEU A 357 -4.89 10.92 0.22
CA LEU A 357 -4.26 9.60 0.12
C LEU A 357 -5.29 8.46 0.12
N LEU A 358 -6.28 8.49 1.00
CA LEU A 358 -7.34 7.47 1.04
C LEU A 358 -8.15 7.46 -0.27
N LEU A 359 -8.52 8.63 -0.81
CA LEU A 359 -9.21 8.72 -2.09
C LEU A 359 -8.35 8.25 -3.26
N LEU A 360 -7.04 8.56 -3.24
CA LEU A 360 -6.08 8.01 -4.20
C LEU A 360 -6.09 6.49 -4.17
N PHE A 361 -5.95 5.89 -2.98
CA PHE A 361 -5.87 4.44 -2.84
C PHE A 361 -7.16 3.72 -3.21
N ILE A 362 -8.30 4.35 -2.97
CA ILE A 362 -9.59 3.88 -3.52
C ILE A 362 -9.51 3.82 -5.05
N CYS A 363 -9.02 4.87 -5.69
CA CYS A 363 -8.89 4.92 -7.16
C CYS A 363 -7.88 3.89 -7.68
N VAL A 364 -6.73 3.73 -7.02
CA VAL A 364 -5.70 2.72 -7.37
C VAL A 364 -6.28 1.30 -7.30
N ASN A 365 -7.01 0.99 -6.24
CA ASN A 365 -7.67 -0.31 -6.06
C ASN A 365 -8.68 -0.58 -7.19
N ILE A 366 -9.54 0.38 -7.52
CA ILE A 366 -10.55 0.25 -8.58
C ILE A 366 -9.86 0.04 -9.94
N VAL A 367 -8.84 0.83 -10.28
CA VAL A 367 -8.13 0.72 -11.56
C VAL A 367 -7.35 -0.58 -11.65
N GLY A 368 -6.73 -1.02 -10.55
CA GLY A 368 -6.05 -2.31 -10.47
C GLY A 368 -6.98 -3.48 -10.80
N ILE A 369 -8.15 -3.51 -10.18
CA ILE A 369 -9.17 -4.53 -10.42
C ILE A 369 -9.73 -4.41 -11.85
N PHE A 370 -10.06 -3.20 -12.30
CA PHE A 370 -10.54 -2.93 -13.67
C PHE A 370 -9.57 -3.47 -14.71
N ARG A 371 -8.26 -3.23 -14.55
CA ARG A 371 -7.23 -3.72 -15.46
C ARG A 371 -7.29 -5.23 -15.60
N ILE A 372 -7.32 -5.96 -14.49
CA ILE A 372 -7.27 -7.43 -14.50
C ILE A 372 -8.55 -8.03 -15.10
N ARG A 373 -9.70 -7.42 -14.82
CA ARG A 373 -11.02 -7.98 -15.20
C ARG A 373 -11.50 -7.57 -16.58
N ASN A 374 -11.13 -6.36 -17.03
CA ASN A 374 -11.73 -5.77 -18.23
C ASN A 374 -10.77 -5.52 -19.37
N ILE A 375 -9.44 -5.53 -19.10
CA ILE A 375 -8.46 -5.30 -20.14
C ILE A 375 -7.94 -6.65 -20.61
N LYS A 376 -8.53 -7.15 -21.68
CA LYS A 376 -8.11 -8.38 -22.37
C LYS A 376 -7.12 -8.10 -23.49
N ASP A 377 -7.02 -6.86 -23.93
CA ASP A 377 -6.14 -6.43 -24.99
C ASP A 377 -4.68 -6.52 -24.54
N ARG A 378 -3.93 -7.40 -25.18
CA ARG A 378 -2.50 -7.66 -24.89
C ARG A 378 -1.59 -6.49 -25.27
N SER A 379 -2.04 -5.55 -26.09
CA SER A 379 -1.31 -4.32 -26.40
C SER A 379 -1.22 -3.36 -25.20
N ILE A 380 -2.19 -3.43 -24.28
CA ILE A 380 -2.21 -2.62 -23.04
C ILE A 380 -1.40 -3.33 -21.95
N LYS A 381 -0.07 -3.32 -22.10
CA LYS A 381 0.84 -4.07 -21.22
C LYS A 381 1.02 -3.43 -19.85
N THR A 382 1.00 -2.10 -19.74
CA THR A 382 1.34 -1.36 -18.52
C THR A 382 0.16 -0.59 -17.95
N LYS A 383 0.16 -0.37 -16.63
CA LYS A 383 -0.85 0.48 -15.96
C LYS A 383 -0.74 1.94 -16.44
N ILE A 384 0.47 2.43 -16.64
CA ILE A 384 0.69 3.81 -17.12
C ILE A 384 0.06 4.04 -18.50
N TYR A 385 0.17 3.07 -19.42
CA TYR A 385 -0.47 3.17 -20.71
C TYR A 385 -2.00 3.15 -20.61
N LEU A 386 -2.55 2.28 -19.75
CA LEU A 386 -3.99 2.28 -19.47
C LEU A 386 -4.47 3.65 -18.98
N ILE A 387 -3.73 4.28 -18.06
CA ILE A 387 -4.09 5.59 -17.51
C ILE A 387 -4.00 6.66 -18.57
N ARG A 388 -3.00 6.64 -19.45
CA ARG A 388 -2.92 7.54 -20.62
C ARG A 388 -4.16 7.41 -21.53
N LEU A 389 -4.62 6.18 -21.78
CA LEU A 389 -5.87 5.94 -22.53
C LEU A 389 -7.12 6.44 -21.79
N VAL A 390 -7.14 6.36 -20.46
CA VAL A 390 -8.22 6.92 -19.65
C VAL A 390 -8.21 8.43 -19.76
N ARG A 391 -7.07 9.09 -19.62
CA ARG A 391 -6.90 10.54 -19.75
C ARG A 391 -7.32 11.03 -21.15
N SER A 392 -6.82 10.41 -22.22
CA SER A 392 -7.24 10.72 -23.58
C SER A 392 -8.75 10.57 -23.77
N GLY A 393 -9.35 9.50 -23.24
CA GLY A 393 -10.79 9.30 -23.29
C GLY A 393 -11.61 10.32 -22.48
N PHE A 394 -11.02 10.97 -21.48
CA PHE A 394 -11.63 12.10 -20.76
C PHE A 394 -11.64 13.36 -21.64
N HIS A 395 -10.54 13.67 -22.31
CA HIS A 395 -10.44 14.84 -23.23
C HIS A 395 -11.43 14.76 -24.39
N THR A 396 -11.63 13.57 -24.94
CA THR A 396 -12.54 13.36 -26.10
C THR A 396 -14.00 13.15 -25.70
N ALA A 397 -14.34 13.18 -24.43
CA ALA A 397 -15.71 13.00 -23.95
C ALA A 397 -16.59 14.20 -24.34
N ARG A 398 -17.49 14.02 -25.33
CA ARG A 398 -18.39 15.09 -25.83
C ARG A 398 -19.63 15.31 -24.97
N LYS A 399 -20.02 14.38 -24.09
CA LYS A 399 -21.20 14.44 -23.21
C LYS A 399 -20.78 14.55 -21.75
N PRO A 400 -21.55 15.25 -20.91
CA PRO A 400 -21.31 15.28 -19.48
C PRO A 400 -21.23 13.86 -18.89
N LEU A 401 -20.57 13.76 -17.75
CA LEU A 401 -20.55 12.52 -16.94
C LEU A 401 -22.00 12.06 -16.70
N PRO A 402 -22.21 10.73 -16.55
CA PRO A 402 -23.53 10.27 -16.13
C PRO A 402 -23.97 11.10 -14.93
N THR A 403 -25.19 11.60 -14.98
CA THR A 403 -25.79 12.38 -13.90
C THR A 403 -25.61 11.62 -12.59
N ILE A 404 -24.97 12.28 -11.63
CA ILE A 404 -24.98 11.80 -10.24
C ILE A 404 -26.47 11.72 -9.89
N PRO A 405 -26.98 10.55 -9.48
CA PRO A 405 -28.39 10.46 -9.12
C PRO A 405 -28.72 11.53 -8.09
N PRO A 406 -29.92 12.13 -8.12
CA PRO A 406 -30.33 13.06 -7.09
C PRO A 406 -30.20 12.36 -5.75
N ILE A 407 -29.54 13.02 -4.82
CA ILE A 407 -29.42 12.55 -3.44
C ILE A 407 -30.84 12.56 -2.89
N PRO A 408 -31.36 11.47 -2.33
CA PRO A 408 -32.60 11.55 -1.54
C PRO A 408 -32.37 12.57 -0.43
N ILE A 409 -33.23 13.58 -0.38
CA ILE A 409 -33.25 14.62 0.65
C ILE A 409 -33.68 13.97 1.96
#